data_582d76a37265df9f1038741f82deafe3
#
_entry.id   582d76a37265df9f1038741f82deafe3
#
_cell.length_a   1.000
_cell.length_b   1.000
_cell.length_c   1.000
_cell.angle_alpha   90.00
_cell.angle_beta   90.00
_cell.angle_gamma   90.00
#
_symmetry.space_group_name_H-M   'P 1'
#
loop_
_entity.id
_entity.type
_entity.pdbx_description
1 polymer ?
#
loop_
_entity_poly.entity_id
_entity_poly.type
_entity_poly.pdbx_seq_one_letter_code
_entity_poly.pdbx_strand_id
1 'polypeptide(L)'
;MKTKEIIKTAGELAEPFRINKGKDFRLKDVDPDDTLDFTKEADKPRAKEALAMGVAALAELQDKLYAQDKWAVLLVFQAMDAAGKDGAIKHVMSGINPQGCQVNSFKSPSAEDLDHDYLWRCMKNLPNRGHIGIFNRSYYEEVLVVRVHPEFLAKEKLPPKLVGKKIWEERFEDIRNFEQYLARNGVVVRKFFLHVSKKEQKRRFLERIDDPLKNWKFSSNDASERDFWDDYMEAYEEMIQETATKDAPWYVVPADNKWFTRVVVGSAVIETLASLDLAYPKVDEGKLKELATAKKKLLSK
;
A
#
# COMPACT_ATOMS: atom_id res chain seq x y z
N MET A 1 -19.30 18.77 -2.69
CA MET A 1 -19.00 17.96 -3.88
C MET A 1 -19.73 16.62 -3.77
N LYS A 2 -20.40 16.14 -4.82
CA LYS A 2 -21.10 14.83 -4.77
C LYS A 2 -20.07 13.70 -4.77
N THR A 3 -20.34 12.58 -4.12
CA THR A 3 -19.42 11.40 -4.04
C THR A 3 -18.87 11.00 -5.40
N LYS A 4 -19.69 11.07 -6.47
CA LYS A 4 -19.23 10.79 -7.85
C LYS A 4 -18.13 11.73 -8.36
N GLU A 5 -18.20 12.99 -8.00
CA GLU A 5 -17.19 13.99 -8.39
C GLU A 5 -15.88 13.74 -7.63
N ILE A 6 -15.96 13.37 -6.35
CA ILE A 6 -14.79 13.01 -5.54
C ILE A 6 -14.09 11.80 -6.17
N ILE A 7 -14.83 10.76 -6.53
CA ILE A 7 -14.29 9.54 -7.17
C ILE A 7 -13.61 9.88 -8.51
N LYS A 8 -14.24 10.71 -9.35
CA LYS A 8 -13.66 11.14 -10.62
C LYS A 8 -12.33 11.87 -10.42
N THR A 9 -12.33 12.89 -9.56
CA THR A 9 -11.12 13.66 -9.24
C THR A 9 -10.04 12.78 -8.63
N ALA A 10 -10.40 11.82 -7.78
CA ALA A 10 -9.45 10.86 -7.22
C ALA A 10 -8.78 10.01 -8.32
N GLY A 11 -9.56 9.50 -9.29
CA GLY A 11 -9.01 8.78 -10.44
C GLY A 11 -8.03 9.64 -11.26
N GLU A 12 -8.41 10.89 -11.57
CA GLU A 12 -7.56 11.82 -12.31
C GLU A 12 -6.24 12.15 -11.58
N LEU A 13 -6.26 12.21 -10.25
CA LEU A 13 -5.06 12.46 -9.42
C LEU A 13 -4.16 11.24 -9.26
N ALA A 14 -4.70 10.03 -9.29
CA ALA A 14 -3.93 8.80 -9.09
C ALA A 14 -3.34 8.26 -10.41
N GLU A 15 -4.02 8.48 -11.54
CA GLU A 15 -3.67 7.91 -12.84
C GLU A 15 -2.24 8.20 -13.31
N PRO A 16 -1.69 9.44 -13.17
CA PRO A 16 -0.32 9.75 -13.61
C PRO A 16 0.75 8.90 -12.94
N PHE A 17 0.48 8.40 -11.74
CA PHE A 17 1.42 7.63 -10.93
C PHE A 17 1.22 6.11 -11.04
N ARG A 18 0.22 5.67 -11.80
CA ARG A 18 -0.14 4.25 -11.94
C ARG A 18 0.63 3.57 -13.06
N ILE A 19 1.37 2.54 -12.72
CA ILE A 19 2.13 1.68 -13.64
C ILE A 19 1.43 0.33 -13.77
N ASN A 20 0.78 0.10 -14.90
CA ASN A 20 0.07 -1.16 -15.22
C ASN A 20 0.95 -2.14 -16.00
N LYS A 21 2.04 -1.66 -16.60
CA LYS A 21 3.00 -2.42 -17.40
C LYS A 21 4.39 -1.87 -17.08
N GLY A 22 5.25 -2.72 -16.55
CA GLY A 22 6.58 -2.28 -16.09
C GLY A 22 7.66 -2.20 -17.15
N LYS A 23 7.51 -2.88 -18.29
CA LYS A 23 8.58 -3.08 -19.30
C LYS A 23 9.35 -1.82 -19.70
N ASP A 24 8.65 -0.69 -19.84
CA ASP A 24 9.25 0.57 -20.29
C ASP A 24 9.43 1.58 -19.13
N PHE A 25 9.16 1.16 -17.89
CA PHE A 25 9.29 2.01 -16.72
C PHE A 25 10.75 2.35 -16.45
N ARG A 26 11.02 3.63 -16.11
CA ARG A 26 12.31 4.11 -15.63
C ARG A 26 12.10 4.99 -14.42
N LEU A 27 12.72 4.62 -13.31
CA LEU A 27 12.57 5.36 -12.05
C LEU A 27 13.10 6.79 -12.12
N LYS A 28 14.14 7.02 -12.92
CA LYS A 28 14.72 8.35 -13.17
C LYS A 28 13.75 9.34 -13.84
N ASP A 29 12.70 8.85 -14.49
CA ASP A 29 11.70 9.69 -15.16
C ASP A 29 10.60 10.15 -14.18
N VAL A 30 10.64 9.70 -12.92
CA VAL A 30 9.70 10.08 -11.85
C VAL A 30 10.41 11.06 -10.90
N ASP A 31 9.95 12.31 -10.90
CA ASP A 31 10.46 13.31 -9.94
C ASP A 31 9.85 13.05 -8.55
N PRO A 32 10.67 12.77 -7.51
CA PRO A 32 10.17 12.55 -6.14
C PRO A 32 9.58 13.82 -5.50
N ASP A 33 9.81 15.00 -6.07
CA ASP A 33 9.28 16.29 -5.62
C ASP A 33 8.08 16.78 -6.45
N ASP A 34 7.62 15.98 -7.43
CA ASP A 34 6.46 16.29 -8.27
C ASP A 34 5.19 16.47 -7.41
N THR A 35 4.44 17.49 -7.73
CA THR A 35 3.14 17.80 -7.11
C THR A 35 2.06 18.12 -8.16
N LEU A 36 2.27 17.69 -9.40
CA LEU A 36 1.44 18.08 -10.55
C LEU A 36 1.31 19.62 -10.61
N ASP A 37 0.12 20.12 -10.91
CA ASP A 37 -0.15 21.57 -11.00
C ASP A 37 -0.32 22.26 -9.63
N PHE A 38 -0.11 21.54 -8.51
CA PHE A 38 -0.22 22.14 -7.18
C PHE A 38 1.05 22.90 -6.81
N THR A 39 0.90 24.17 -6.42
CA THR A 39 2.01 24.92 -5.85
C THR A 39 2.26 24.55 -4.40
N LYS A 40 3.53 24.28 -4.04
CA LYS A 40 3.91 23.64 -2.77
C LYS A 40 3.37 24.31 -1.50
N GLU A 41 3.24 25.62 -1.48
CA GLU A 41 2.79 26.36 -0.29
C GLU A 41 1.32 26.82 -0.38
N ALA A 42 0.93 27.39 -1.53
CA ALA A 42 -0.40 27.98 -1.69
C ALA A 42 -1.53 26.94 -1.68
N ASP A 43 -1.27 25.73 -2.20
CA ASP A 43 -2.30 24.70 -2.34
C ASP A 43 -2.36 23.68 -1.19
N LYS A 44 -1.47 23.77 -0.19
CA LYS A 44 -1.54 22.91 1.01
C LYS A 44 -2.92 22.93 1.70
N PRO A 45 -3.59 24.08 1.92
CA PRO A 45 -4.93 24.11 2.49
C PRO A 45 -5.94 23.36 1.62
N ARG A 46 -5.91 23.58 0.29
CA ARG A 46 -6.78 22.90 -0.69
C ARG A 46 -6.56 21.40 -0.71
N ALA A 47 -5.30 20.96 -0.66
CA ALA A 47 -4.96 19.55 -0.56
C ALA A 47 -5.45 18.92 0.75
N LYS A 48 -5.36 19.64 1.87
CA LYS A 48 -5.90 19.19 3.16
C LYS A 48 -7.42 19.03 3.13
N GLU A 49 -8.13 19.96 2.50
CA GLU A 49 -9.58 19.89 2.32
C GLU A 49 -9.96 18.72 1.40
N ALA A 50 -9.26 18.55 0.27
CA ALA A 50 -9.45 17.44 -0.65
C ALA A 50 -9.21 16.09 0.06
N LEU A 51 -8.18 15.98 0.90
CA LEU A 51 -7.91 14.80 1.70
C LEU A 51 -9.03 14.52 2.70
N ALA A 52 -9.56 15.55 3.37
CA ALA A 52 -10.67 15.40 4.33
C ALA A 52 -11.96 14.92 3.64
N MET A 53 -12.28 15.48 2.47
CA MET A 53 -13.41 15.01 1.66
C MET A 53 -13.19 13.57 1.14
N GLY A 54 -11.95 13.26 0.76
CA GLY A 54 -11.54 11.91 0.35
C GLY A 54 -11.72 10.89 1.47
N VAL A 55 -11.35 11.22 2.71
CA VAL A 55 -11.52 10.35 3.89
C VAL A 55 -12.99 10.01 4.10
N ALA A 56 -13.92 10.96 3.95
CA ALA A 56 -15.36 10.69 4.09
C ALA A 56 -15.88 9.75 2.99
N ALA A 57 -15.46 9.96 1.73
CA ALA A 57 -15.81 9.07 0.63
C ALA A 57 -15.21 7.66 0.82
N LEU A 58 -13.98 7.59 1.31
CA LEU A 58 -13.30 6.34 1.61
C LEU A 58 -14.00 5.55 2.72
N ALA A 59 -14.47 6.25 3.78
CA ALA A 59 -15.24 5.63 4.86
C ALA A 59 -16.55 5.05 4.35
N GLU A 60 -17.29 5.75 3.50
CA GLU A 60 -18.52 5.25 2.88
C GLU A 60 -18.27 4.01 2.01
N LEU A 61 -17.21 4.03 1.18
CA LEU A 61 -16.85 2.90 0.33
C LEU A 61 -16.39 1.69 1.15
N GLN A 62 -15.62 1.92 2.20
CA GLN A 62 -15.16 0.85 3.09
C GLN A 62 -16.33 0.20 3.85
N ASP A 63 -17.31 0.97 4.29
CA ASP A 63 -18.50 0.43 4.94
C ASP A 63 -19.31 -0.46 3.99
N LYS A 64 -19.44 -0.08 2.72
CA LYS A 64 -20.04 -0.92 1.68
C LYS A 64 -19.23 -2.17 1.40
N LEU A 65 -17.88 -2.09 1.35
CA LEU A 65 -17.00 -3.24 1.20
C LEU A 65 -17.23 -4.25 2.32
N TYR A 66 -17.24 -3.75 3.55
CA TYR A 66 -17.48 -4.56 4.76
C TYR A 66 -18.87 -5.23 4.73
N ALA A 67 -19.91 -4.46 4.42
CA ALA A 67 -21.28 -4.95 4.37
C ALA A 67 -21.53 -5.97 3.24
N GLN A 68 -20.87 -5.78 2.08
CA GLN A 68 -21.01 -6.68 0.92
C GLN A 68 -20.28 -8.00 1.12
N ASP A 69 -19.16 -8.02 1.84
CA ASP A 69 -18.37 -9.20 2.23
C ASP A 69 -17.99 -10.15 1.06
N LYS A 70 -17.62 -9.57 -0.09
CA LYS A 70 -17.25 -10.34 -1.32
C LYS A 70 -15.82 -10.13 -1.73
N TRP A 71 -15.37 -8.89 -1.73
CA TRP A 71 -14.02 -8.49 -2.10
C TRP A 71 -13.15 -8.30 -0.88
N ALA A 72 -11.86 -8.51 -1.02
CA ALA A 72 -10.84 -8.01 -0.11
C ALA A 72 -9.91 -7.06 -0.86
N VAL A 73 -9.35 -6.08 -0.18
CA VAL A 73 -8.36 -5.16 -0.77
C VAL A 73 -7.06 -5.26 0.00
N LEU A 74 -5.95 -5.49 -0.70
CA LEU A 74 -4.61 -5.52 -0.14
C LEU A 74 -3.81 -4.32 -0.65
N LEU A 75 -3.41 -3.45 0.27
CA LEU A 75 -2.56 -2.29 0.00
C LEU A 75 -1.13 -2.60 0.46
N VAL A 76 -0.19 -2.67 -0.47
CA VAL A 76 1.22 -2.96 -0.20
C VAL A 76 2.04 -1.67 -0.27
N PHE A 77 2.78 -1.34 0.78
CA PHE A 77 3.62 -0.15 0.85
C PHE A 77 5.08 -0.51 0.92
N GLN A 78 5.85 -0.05 -0.07
CA GLN A 78 7.30 -0.16 -0.12
C GLN A 78 7.94 1.23 -0.26
N ALA A 79 9.05 1.44 0.39
CA ALA A 79 9.84 2.67 0.29
C ALA A 79 11.15 2.55 1.06
N MET A 80 12.11 3.38 0.73
CA MET A 80 13.28 3.65 1.56
C MET A 80 12.87 4.15 2.96
N ASP A 81 13.76 4.01 3.92
CA ASP A 81 13.51 4.53 5.27
C ASP A 81 13.36 6.06 5.25
N ALA A 82 12.57 6.57 6.19
CA ALA A 82 12.15 7.97 6.26
C ALA A 82 11.31 8.49 5.08
N ALA A 83 10.95 7.69 4.07
CA ALA A 83 10.05 8.12 2.99
C ALA A 83 8.65 8.51 3.48
N GLY A 84 8.18 7.97 4.61
CA GLY A 84 6.93 8.39 5.24
C GLY A 84 5.78 7.39 5.19
N LYS A 85 6.08 6.09 4.99
CA LYS A 85 5.09 4.99 4.96
C LYS A 85 4.07 5.07 6.10
N ASP A 86 4.53 5.07 7.36
CA ASP A 86 3.65 5.09 8.54
C ASP A 86 2.73 6.33 8.54
N GLY A 87 3.28 7.48 8.11
CA GLY A 87 2.53 8.73 8.02
C GLY A 87 1.46 8.69 6.93
N ALA A 88 1.75 8.12 5.77
CA ALA A 88 0.79 7.95 4.68
C ALA A 88 -0.34 7.02 5.11
N ILE A 89 0.00 5.82 5.63
CA ILE A 89 -0.97 4.85 6.13
C ILE A 89 -1.88 5.48 7.20
N LYS A 90 -1.30 6.10 8.23
CA LYS A 90 -2.06 6.75 9.32
C LYS A 90 -3.05 7.80 8.80
N HIS A 91 -2.63 8.63 7.83
CA HIS A 91 -3.48 9.73 7.35
C HIS A 91 -4.55 9.27 6.37
N VAL A 92 -4.22 8.33 5.48
CA VAL A 92 -5.18 7.79 4.50
C VAL A 92 -6.25 6.96 5.21
N MET A 93 -5.84 6.21 6.24
CA MET A 93 -6.75 5.34 7.00
C MET A 93 -7.44 6.06 8.17
N SER A 94 -7.21 7.37 8.35
CA SER A 94 -7.93 8.15 9.37
C SER A 94 -9.41 8.27 8.99
N GLY A 95 -10.30 7.97 9.93
CA GLY A 95 -11.76 8.03 9.72
C GLY A 95 -12.38 6.77 9.10
N ILE A 96 -11.60 5.74 8.82
CA ILE A 96 -12.09 4.41 8.40
C ILE A 96 -12.44 3.58 9.63
N ASN A 97 -13.49 2.76 9.54
CA ASN A 97 -13.83 1.83 10.60
C ASN A 97 -12.69 0.80 10.83
N PRO A 98 -12.05 0.81 12.00
CA PRO A 98 -10.93 -0.08 12.29
C PRO A 98 -11.30 -1.57 12.25
N GLN A 99 -12.56 -1.94 12.43
CA GLN A 99 -13.02 -3.33 12.32
C GLN A 99 -12.88 -3.89 10.91
N GLY A 100 -12.93 -3.03 9.89
CA GLY A 100 -12.76 -3.41 8.49
C GLY A 100 -11.33 -3.25 7.95
N CYS A 101 -10.35 -2.98 8.83
CA CYS A 101 -8.96 -2.73 8.44
C CYS A 101 -7.97 -3.50 9.30
N GLN A 102 -6.94 -4.04 8.67
CA GLN A 102 -5.84 -4.72 9.34
C GLN A 102 -4.50 -4.20 8.81
N VAL A 103 -3.62 -3.75 9.72
CA VAL A 103 -2.29 -3.26 9.39
C VAL A 103 -1.24 -4.24 9.88
N ASN A 104 -0.44 -4.79 8.98
CA ASN A 104 0.66 -5.68 9.28
C ASN A 104 1.98 -5.00 8.88
N SER A 105 2.91 -4.89 9.83
CA SER A 105 4.26 -4.35 9.60
C SER A 105 5.27 -5.48 9.61
N PHE A 106 5.84 -5.77 8.45
CA PHE A 106 6.84 -6.82 8.29
C PHE A 106 8.24 -6.26 8.57
N LYS A 107 8.80 -6.68 9.70
CA LYS A 107 10.20 -6.43 10.08
C LYS A 107 11.08 -7.60 9.60
N SER A 108 12.33 -7.65 10.08
CA SER A 108 13.21 -8.79 9.84
C SER A 108 12.48 -10.10 10.18
N PRO A 109 12.65 -11.16 9.36
CA PRO A 109 12.03 -12.46 9.60
C PRO A 109 12.41 -13.04 10.98
N SER A 110 11.45 -13.66 11.65
CA SER A 110 11.67 -14.47 12.83
C SER A 110 12.30 -15.82 12.46
N ALA A 111 12.73 -16.60 13.44
CA ALA A 111 13.21 -17.96 13.22
C ALA A 111 12.12 -18.86 12.58
N GLU A 112 10.86 -18.70 13.01
CA GLU A 112 9.71 -19.39 12.43
C GLU A 112 9.50 -18.96 10.97
N ASP A 113 9.58 -17.66 10.65
CA ASP A 113 9.45 -17.18 9.26
C ASP A 113 10.52 -17.79 8.35
N LEU A 114 11.76 -17.96 8.84
CA LEU A 114 12.88 -18.54 8.10
C LEU A 114 12.82 -20.07 7.95
N ASP A 115 11.93 -20.75 8.68
CA ASP A 115 11.66 -22.18 8.50
C ASP A 115 10.61 -22.46 7.41
N HIS A 116 10.02 -21.38 6.85
CA HIS A 116 9.03 -21.42 5.78
C HIS A 116 9.54 -20.66 4.54
N ASP A 117 8.80 -20.76 3.43
CA ASP A 117 9.05 -19.91 2.26
C ASP A 117 8.74 -18.43 2.55
N TYR A 118 9.35 -17.54 1.78
CA TYR A 118 9.27 -16.10 2.05
C TYR A 118 7.85 -15.49 1.93
N LEU A 119 6.92 -16.14 1.23
CA LEU A 119 5.52 -15.68 1.12
C LEU A 119 4.70 -16.04 2.36
N TRP A 120 5.08 -17.10 3.08
CA TRP A 120 4.27 -17.67 4.16
C TRP A 120 3.84 -16.65 5.21
N ARG A 121 4.76 -15.82 5.72
CA ARG A 121 4.42 -14.80 6.72
C ARG A 121 3.45 -13.75 6.20
N CYS A 122 3.47 -13.45 4.91
CA CYS A 122 2.55 -12.54 4.25
C CYS A 122 1.20 -13.21 3.99
N MET A 123 1.19 -14.48 3.57
CA MET A 123 -0.02 -15.26 3.32
C MET A 123 -0.89 -15.40 4.58
N LYS A 124 -0.31 -15.59 5.74
CA LYS A 124 -1.03 -15.66 7.03
C LYS A 124 -1.77 -14.36 7.38
N ASN A 125 -1.35 -13.25 6.81
CA ASN A 125 -1.84 -11.91 7.13
C ASN A 125 -2.68 -11.30 6.00
N LEU A 126 -3.09 -12.10 5.02
CA LEU A 126 -3.98 -11.64 3.96
C LEU A 126 -5.33 -11.19 4.53
N PRO A 127 -5.94 -10.13 3.97
CA PRO A 127 -7.21 -9.64 4.47
C PRO A 127 -8.36 -10.63 4.24
N ASN A 128 -9.25 -10.70 5.20
CA ASN A 128 -10.54 -11.36 5.04
C ASN A 128 -11.38 -10.62 3.99
N ARG A 129 -12.43 -11.30 3.47
CA ARG A 129 -13.43 -10.63 2.65
C ARG A 129 -14.10 -9.50 3.44
N GLY A 130 -14.50 -8.45 2.75
CA GLY A 130 -15.02 -7.23 3.36
C GLY A 130 -13.96 -6.32 4.00
N HIS A 131 -12.68 -6.70 3.99
CA HIS A 131 -11.62 -5.98 4.72
C HIS A 131 -10.57 -5.37 3.80
N ILE A 132 -9.92 -4.34 4.32
CA ILE A 132 -8.71 -3.73 3.75
C ILE A 132 -7.50 -4.20 4.58
N GLY A 133 -6.64 -5.01 3.97
CA GLY A 133 -5.32 -5.35 4.52
C GLY A 133 -4.28 -4.33 4.08
N ILE A 134 -3.42 -3.94 5.00
CA ILE A 134 -2.32 -3.00 4.73
C ILE A 134 -1.02 -3.67 5.12
N PHE A 135 -0.14 -3.84 4.16
CA PHE A 135 1.21 -4.34 4.37
C PHE A 135 2.19 -3.18 4.36
N ASN A 136 2.73 -2.85 5.53
CA ASN A 136 3.85 -1.93 5.68
C ASN A 136 5.14 -2.74 5.59
N ARG A 137 5.80 -2.68 4.42
CA ARG A 137 6.71 -3.68 3.86
C ARG A 137 5.94 -4.98 3.55
N SER A 138 6.54 -5.90 2.82
CA SER A 138 5.84 -7.12 2.39
C SER A 138 6.82 -8.19 1.90
N TYR A 139 6.31 -9.16 1.14
CA TYR A 139 7.10 -10.13 0.39
C TYR A 139 8.05 -9.50 -0.65
N TYR A 140 7.90 -8.22 -0.96
CA TYR A 140 8.83 -7.49 -1.84
C TYR A 140 10.19 -7.23 -1.19
N GLU A 141 10.32 -7.33 0.15
CA GLU A 141 11.63 -7.26 0.79
C GLU A 141 12.62 -8.29 0.22
N GLU A 142 12.10 -9.41 -0.29
CA GLU A 142 12.89 -10.49 -0.87
C GLU A 142 13.61 -10.12 -2.17
N VAL A 143 13.05 -9.20 -2.93
CA VAL A 143 13.66 -8.68 -4.17
C VAL A 143 14.21 -7.26 -4.00
N LEU A 144 14.21 -6.76 -2.78
CA LEU A 144 14.77 -5.47 -2.37
C LEU A 144 15.91 -5.68 -1.37
N VAL A 145 15.61 -5.78 -0.08
CA VAL A 145 16.61 -5.88 0.98
C VAL A 145 17.47 -7.14 0.83
N VAL A 146 16.86 -8.29 0.56
CA VAL A 146 17.61 -9.56 0.41
C VAL A 146 18.48 -9.55 -0.85
N ARG A 147 18.07 -8.80 -1.88
CA ARG A 147 18.88 -8.63 -3.10
C ARG A 147 20.08 -7.70 -2.88
N VAL A 148 19.88 -6.59 -2.19
CA VAL A 148 20.95 -5.64 -1.85
C VAL A 148 21.92 -6.24 -0.83
N HIS A 149 21.43 -7.08 0.06
CA HIS A 149 22.18 -7.77 1.12
C HIS A 149 22.09 -9.30 0.96
N PRO A 150 22.83 -9.89 0.02
CA PRO A 150 22.70 -11.33 -0.33
C PRO A 150 23.03 -12.28 0.82
N GLU A 151 23.69 -11.82 1.90
CA GLU A 151 23.90 -12.59 3.12
C GLU A 151 22.58 -12.94 3.83
N PHE A 152 21.48 -12.24 3.56
CA PHE A 152 20.17 -12.57 4.10
C PHE A 152 19.56 -13.78 3.39
N LEU A 153 19.82 -13.95 2.11
CA LEU A 153 19.40 -15.13 1.35
C LEU A 153 19.95 -16.43 1.96
N ALA A 154 21.18 -16.40 2.46
CA ALA A 154 21.79 -17.57 3.11
C ALA A 154 21.06 -18.00 4.40
N LYS A 155 20.28 -17.12 5.02
CA LYS A 155 19.50 -17.40 6.24
C LYS A 155 18.18 -18.13 5.95
N GLU A 156 17.70 -18.11 4.71
CA GLU A 156 16.41 -18.70 4.31
C GLU A 156 16.42 -20.23 4.20
N LYS A 157 17.57 -20.85 4.44
CA LYS A 157 17.72 -22.32 4.42
C LYS A 157 17.33 -22.99 3.09
N LEU A 158 17.39 -22.27 1.98
CA LEU A 158 17.13 -22.84 0.66
C LEU A 158 18.14 -23.94 0.32
N PRO A 159 17.72 -25.04 -0.34
CA PRO A 159 18.65 -26.01 -0.88
C PRO A 159 19.65 -25.33 -1.83
N PRO A 160 20.98 -25.54 -1.69
CA PRO A 160 21.99 -24.83 -2.47
C PRO A 160 21.79 -24.87 -3.98
N LYS A 161 21.21 -25.95 -4.52
CA LYS A 161 20.89 -26.10 -5.93
C LYS A 161 19.84 -25.12 -6.46
N LEU A 162 19.03 -24.52 -5.57
CA LEU A 162 17.99 -23.54 -5.91
C LEU A 162 18.52 -22.10 -5.81
N VAL A 163 19.70 -21.89 -5.22
CA VAL A 163 20.33 -20.56 -5.13
C VAL A 163 21.20 -20.37 -6.37
N GLY A 164 20.55 -20.14 -7.51
CA GLY A 164 21.20 -19.98 -8.80
C GLY A 164 21.20 -18.54 -9.30
N LYS A 165 21.79 -18.32 -10.49
CA LYS A 165 21.83 -17.00 -11.13
C LYS A 165 20.46 -16.42 -11.46
N LYS A 166 19.43 -17.26 -11.56
CA LYS A 166 18.05 -16.89 -11.93
C LYS A 166 17.13 -16.67 -10.73
N ILE A 167 17.65 -16.74 -9.51
CA ILE A 167 16.80 -16.68 -8.31
C ILE A 167 15.92 -15.43 -8.25
N TRP A 168 16.41 -14.28 -8.74
CA TRP A 168 15.63 -13.03 -8.74
C TRP A 168 14.54 -13.06 -9.82
N GLU A 169 14.83 -13.58 -11.01
CA GLU A 169 13.83 -13.78 -12.07
C GLU A 169 12.70 -14.70 -11.59
N GLU A 170 13.08 -15.83 -10.95
CA GLU A 170 12.16 -16.81 -10.39
C GLU A 170 11.29 -16.19 -9.28
N ARG A 171 11.86 -15.37 -8.39
CA ARG A 171 11.10 -14.66 -7.36
C ARG A 171 10.12 -13.64 -7.94
N PHE A 172 10.49 -12.94 -8.98
CA PHE A 172 9.56 -12.04 -9.67
C PHE A 172 8.41 -12.83 -10.32
N GLU A 173 8.69 -13.99 -10.88
CA GLU A 173 7.66 -14.88 -11.42
C GLU A 173 6.72 -15.39 -10.32
N ASP A 174 7.24 -15.85 -9.20
CA ASP A 174 6.48 -16.30 -8.04
C ASP A 174 5.57 -15.20 -7.50
N ILE A 175 6.09 -13.98 -7.35
CA ILE A 175 5.32 -12.82 -6.90
C ILE A 175 4.17 -12.51 -7.88
N ARG A 176 4.43 -12.48 -9.20
CA ARG A 176 3.38 -12.29 -10.21
C ARG A 176 2.31 -13.36 -10.14
N ASN A 177 2.72 -14.62 -10.03
CA ASN A 177 1.81 -15.76 -9.91
C ASN A 177 0.97 -15.69 -8.64
N PHE A 178 1.56 -15.30 -7.52
CA PHE A 178 0.87 -15.10 -6.26
C PHE A 178 -0.17 -13.96 -6.35
N GLU A 179 0.20 -12.81 -6.89
CA GLU A 179 -0.72 -11.68 -7.08
C GLU A 179 -1.85 -12.02 -8.05
N GLN A 180 -1.57 -12.75 -9.12
CA GLN A 180 -2.59 -13.24 -10.04
C GLN A 180 -3.54 -14.25 -9.37
N TYR A 181 -3.02 -15.15 -8.55
CA TYR A 181 -3.84 -16.04 -7.72
C TYR A 181 -4.77 -15.25 -6.81
N LEU A 182 -4.27 -14.24 -6.13
CA LEU A 182 -5.07 -13.36 -5.26
C LEU A 182 -6.19 -12.66 -6.05
N ALA A 183 -5.89 -12.07 -7.20
CA ALA A 183 -6.85 -11.39 -8.04
C ALA A 183 -7.99 -12.31 -8.49
N ARG A 184 -7.67 -13.53 -8.92
CA ARG A 184 -8.66 -14.56 -9.31
C ARG A 184 -9.55 -15.00 -8.16
N ASN A 185 -9.10 -14.80 -6.92
CA ASN A 185 -9.84 -15.14 -5.70
C ASN A 185 -10.49 -13.94 -5.03
N GLY A 186 -10.61 -12.81 -5.73
CA GLY A 186 -11.33 -11.63 -5.24
C GLY A 186 -10.56 -10.81 -4.20
N VAL A 187 -9.22 -10.90 -4.21
CA VAL A 187 -8.34 -10.00 -3.46
C VAL A 187 -7.72 -9.01 -4.43
N VAL A 188 -8.07 -7.75 -4.29
CA VAL A 188 -7.57 -6.66 -5.15
C VAL A 188 -6.28 -6.11 -4.58
N VAL A 189 -5.17 -6.30 -5.27
CA VAL A 189 -3.85 -5.84 -4.83
C VAL A 189 -3.54 -4.47 -5.43
N ARG A 190 -3.12 -3.53 -4.59
CA ARG A 190 -2.60 -2.21 -5.01
C ARG A 190 -1.28 -1.95 -4.31
N LYS A 191 -0.27 -1.61 -5.08
CA LYS A 191 1.11 -1.51 -4.60
C LYS A 191 1.59 -0.06 -4.69
N PHE A 192 2.19 0.44 -3.62
CA PHE A 192 2.66 1.81 -3.50
C PHE A 192 4.17 1.80 -3.25
N PHE A 193 4.92 2.39 -4.15
CA PHE A 193 6.31 2.76 -3.93
C PHE A 193 6.36 4.26 -3.62
N LEU A 194 6.73 4.63 -2.39
CA LEU A 194 6.90 6.02 -2.00
C LEU A 194 8.32 6.46 -2.36
N HIS A 195 8.41 7.13 -3.50
CA HIS A 195 9.68 7.58 -4.08
C HIS A 195 10.15 8.88 -3.43
N VAL A 196 11.11 8.78 -2.50
CA VAL A 196 11.74 9.92 -1.82
C VAL A 196 13.12 10.20 -2.41
N SER A 197 13.52 11.46 -2.52
CA SER A 197 14.88 11.80 -2.94
C SER A 197 15.91 11.50 -1.85
N LYS A 198 17.15 11.20 -2.27
CA LYS A 198 18.29 11.00 -1.35
C LYS A 198 18.52 12.24 -0.47
N LYS A 199 18.27 13.45 -1.03
CA LYS A 199 18.36 14.73 -0.33
C LYS A 199 17.31 14.86 0.76
N GLU A 200 16.05 14.62 0.43
CA GLU A 200 14.94 14.73 1.37
C GLU A 200 15.01 13.67 2.46
N GLN A 201 15.42 12.44 2.13
CA GLN A 201 15.66 11.39 3.12
C GLN A 201 16.70 11.83 4.16
N LYS A 202 17.84 12.40 3.71
CA LYS A 202 18.88 12.94 4.61
C LYS A 202 18.31 14.01 5.54
N ARG A 203 17.55 14.95 4.99
CA ARG A 203 16.91 16.02 5.77
C ARG A 203 16.00 15.44 6.86
N ARG A 204 15.19 14.44 6.51
CA ARG A 204 14.27 13.77 7.45
C ARG A 204 15.00 12.96 8.54
N PHE A 205 16.14 12.36 8.22
CA PHE A 205 16.95 11.68 9.22
C PHE A 205 17.54 12.69 10.22
N LEU A 206 18.07 13.81 9.76
CA LEU A 206 18.58 14.86 10.64
C LEU A 206 17.46 15.41 11.54
N GLU A 207 16.29 15.76 10.98
CA GLU A 207 15.13 16.17 11.78
C GLU A 207 14.70 15.11 12.83
N ARG A 208 14.84 13.82 12.51
CA ARG A 208 14.51 12.74 13.45
C ARG A 208 15.52 12.63 14.58
N ILE A 209 16.80 12.83 14.28
CA ILE A 209 17.88 12.81 15.27
C ILE A 209 17.73 13.97 16.26
N ASP A 210 17.42 15.16 15.74
CA ASP A 210 17.31 16.40 16.52
C ASP A 210 16.01 16.49 17.33
N ASP A 211 14.97 15.69 17.01
CA ASP A 211 13.69 15.71 17.72
C ASP A 211 13.64 14.65 18.83
N PRO A 212 13.68 15.06 20.13
CA PRO A 212 13.65 14.13 21.27
C PRO A 212 12.40 13.21 21.28
N LEU A 213 11.31 13.61 20.62
CA LEU A 213 10.10 12.79 20.53
C LEU A 213 10.17 11.75 19.40
N LYS A 214 11.20 11.81 18.55
CA LYS A 214 11.34 10.94 17.39
C LYS A 214 12.69 10.22 17.30
N ASN A 215 13.72 10.67 18.03
CA ASN A 215 15.08 10.13 17.93
C ASN A 215 15.15 8.63 18.27
N TRP A 216 14.26 8.13 19.13
CA TRP A 216 14.14 6.71 19.44
C TRP A 216 13.83 5.81 18.23
N LYS A 217 13.38 6.40 17.11
CA LYS A 217 13.12 5.69 15.83
C LYS A 217 14.34 5.59 14.93
N PHE A 218 15.41 6.32 15.26
CA PHE A 218 16.60 6.35 14.43
C PHE A 218 17.57 5.25 14.87
N SER A 219 18.09 4.53 13.90
CA SER A 219 19.18 3.57 14.08
C SER A 219 20.42 4.03 13.31
N SER A 220 21.61 3.78 13.84
CA SER A 220 22.86 3.99 13.09
C SER A 220 22.88 3.21 11.79
N ASN A 221 22.23 2.06 11.75
CA ASN A 221 22.05 1.26 10.53
C ASN A 221 21.30 2.01 9.43
N ASP A 222 20.30 2.86 9.78
CA ASP A 222 19.58 3.69 8.81
C ASP A 222 20.51 4.63 8.02
N ALA A 223 21.60 5.08 8.64
CA ALA A 223 22.61 5.91 7.97
C ALA A 223 23.50 5.08 7.04
N SER A 224 23.91 3.89 7.47
CA SER A 224 24.74 2.98 6.67
C SER A 224 24.01 2.45 5.44
N GLU A 225 22.70 2.18 5.54
CA GLU A 225 21.87 1.75 4.40
C GLU A 225 21.86 2.77 3.26
N ARG A 226 22.21 4.03 3.51
CA ARG A 226 22.33 5.04 2.46
C ARG A 226 23.53 4.83 1.52
N ASP A 227 24.51 4.05 1.93
CA ASP A 227 25.66 3.71 1.10
C ASP A 227 25.25 2.81 -0.08
N PHE A 228 24.18 2.04 0.10
CA PHE A 228 23.57 1.16 -0.89
C PHE A 228 22.45 1.85 -1.69
N TRP A 229 22.39 3.20 -1.68
CA TRP A 229 21.29 3.93 -2.32
C TRP A 229 21.05 3.55 -3.77
N ASP A 230 22.11 3.45 -4.55
CA ASP A 230 22.01 3.20 -5.99
C ASP A 230 21.58 1.74 -6.26
N ASP A 231 22.05 0.79 -5.46
CA ASP A 231 21.62 -0.62 -5.50
C ASP A 231 20.13 -0.76 -5.18
N TYR A 232 19.62 0.00 -4.19
CA TYR A 232 18.21 0.04 -3.88
C TYR A 232 17.38 0.66 -5.01
N MET A 233 17.84 1.74 -5.64
CA MET A 233 17.12 2.37 -6.75
C MET A 233 17.03 1.45 -7.96
N GLU A 234 18.10 0.71 -8.28
CA GLU A 234 18.09 -0.34 -9.30
C GLU A 234 17.11 -1.46 -8.94
N ALA A 235 17.15 -1.95 -7.71
CA ALA A 235 16.24 -3.00 -7.24
C ALA A 235 14.76 -2.56 -7.28
N TYR A 236 14.45 -1.31 -6.92
CA TYR A 236 13.09 -0.75 -7.01
C TYR A 236 12.63 -0.59 -8.47
N GLU A 237 13.50 -0.14 -9.36
CA GLU A 237 13.18 -0.02 -10.79
C GLU A 237 12.84 -1.39 -11.37
N GLU A 238 13.70 -2.39 -11.17
CA GLU A 238 13.48 -3.75 -11.67
C GLU A 238 12.26 -4.41 -11.04
N MET A 239 12.05 -4.25 -9.73
CA MET A 239 10.85 -4.72 -9.05
C MET A 239 9.57 -4.21 -9.73
N ILE A 240 9.51 -2.93 -10.08
CA ILE A 240 8.36 -2.33 -10.76
C ILE A 240 8.27 -2.84 -12.19
N GLN A 241 9.39 -2.91 -12.92
CA GLN A 241 9.45 -3.42 -14.29
C GLN A 241 8.91 -4.84 -14.37
N GLU A 242 9.32 -5.70 -13.46
CA GLU A 242 9.00 -7.13 -13.49
C GLU A 242 7.63 -7.48 -12.91
N THR A 243 7.10 -6.65 -12.00
CA THR A 243 5.87 -7.02 -11.27
C THR A 243 4.68 -6.09 -11.49
N ALA A 244 4.80 -5.00 -12.26
CA ALA A 244 3.65 -4.17 -12.60
C ALA A 244 2.74 -4.90 -13.58
N THR A 245 1.51 -5.18 -13.15
CA THR A 245 0.48 -5.81 -13.97
C THR A 245 -0.84 -5.03 -13.90
N LYS A 246 -1.74 -5.27 -14.85
CA LYS A 246 -3.07 -4.64 -14.84
C LYS A 246 -3.87 -4.99 -13.59
N ASP A 247 -3.75 -6.22 -13.10
CA ASP A 247 -4.51 -6.71 -11.94
C ASP A 247 -3.90 -6.24 -10.61
N ALA A 248 -2.58 -6.07 -10.59
CA ALA A 248 -1.80 -5.60 -9.44
C ALA A 248 -0.83 -4.47 -9.84
N PRO A 249 -1.34 -3.26 -10.14
CA PRO A 249 -0.51 -2.13 -10.54
C PRO A 249 0.37 -1.61 -9.41
N TRP A 250 1.49 -1.00 -9.78
CA TRP A 250 2.25 -0.12 -8.90
C TRP A 250 1.77 1.32 -9.04
N TYR A 251 1.75 2.03 -7.92
CA TYR A 251 1.68 3.49 -7.87
C TYR A 251 3.04 3.99 -7.40
N VAL A 252 3.77 4.69 -8.28
CA VAL A 252 5.05 5.31 -7.94
C VAL A 252 4.77 6.73 -7.49
N VAL A 253 4.72 6.91 -6.17
CA VAL A 253 4.18 8.11 -5.54
C VAL A 253 5.32 9.05 -5.14
N PRO A 254 5.36 10.30 -5.65
CA PRO A 254 6.29 11.33 -5.17
C PRO A 254 6.18 11.50 -3.65
N ALA A 255 7.33 11.45 -2.95
CA ALA A 255 7.31 11.41 -1.50
C ALA A 255 8.10 12.51 -0.80
N ASP A 256 8.66 13.46 -1.52
CA ASP A 256 9.32 14.62 -0.91
C ASP A 256 8.31 15.56 -0.24
N ASN A 257 7.08 15.63 -0.78
CA ASN A 257 5.98 16.40 -0.22
C ASN A 257 4.95 15.49 0.47
N LYS A 258 5.08 15.28 1.78
CA LYS A 258 4.21 14.38 2.57
C LYS A 258 2.71 14.63 2.39
N TRP A 259 2.31 15.88 2.20
CA TRP A 259 0.92 16.24 1.98
C TRP A 259 0.40 15.71 0.64
N PHE A 260 1.21 15.86 -0.43
CA PHE A 260 0.87 15.38 -1.76
C PHE A 260 0.88 13.84 -1.84
N THR A 261 1.89 13.20 -1.26
CA THR A 261 1.94 11.73 -1.11
C THR A 261 0.62 11.19 -0.56
N ARG A 262 0.05 11.83 0.48
CA ARG A 262 -1.21 11.41 1.10
C ARG A 262 -2.41 11.58 0.18
N VAL A 263 -2.43 12.66 -0.61
CA VAL A 263 -3.48 12.90 -1.61
C VAL A 263 -3.45 11.80 -2.67
N VAL A 264 -2.30 11.51 -3.25
CA VAL A 264 -2.16 10.48 -4.28
C VAL A 264 -2.55 9.10 -3.76
N VAL A 265 -2.02 8.69 -2.60
CA VAL A 265 -2.35 7.38 -2.00
C VAL A 265 -3.84 7.30 -1.68
N GLY A 266 -4.43 8.33 -1.06
CA GLY A 266 -5.86 8.38 -0.76
C GLY A 266 -6.72 8.28 -2.02
N SER A 267 -6.34 8.98 -3.07
CA SER A 267 -6.99 8.97 -4.37
C SER A 267 -6.97 7.58 -5.02
N ALA A 268 -5.82 6.91 -5.01
CA ALA A 268 -5.69 5.55 -5.54
C ALA A 268 -6.55 4.52 -4.78
N VAL A 269 -6.67 4.68 -3.45
CA VAL A 269 -7.52 3.79 -2.64
C VAL A 269 -9.01 4.04 -2.92
N ILE A 270 -9.44 5.31 -3.04
CA ILE A 270 -10.82 5.67 -3.41
C ILE A 270 -11.18 5.12 -4.79
N GLU A 271 -10.34 5.34 -5.80
CA GLU A 271 -10.51 4.80 -7.15
C GLU A 271 -10.65 3.28 -7.12
N THR A 272 -9.77 2.61 -6.37
CA THR A 272 -9.79 1.16 -6.23
C THR A 272 -11.12 0.66 -5.67
N LEU A 273 -11.59 1.21 -4.55
CA LEU A 273 -12.85 0.79 -3.95
C LEU A 273 -14.05 1.12 -4.86
N ALA A 274 -14.04 2.28 -5.50
CA ALA A 274 -15.10 2.68 -6.42
C ALA A 274 -15.21 1.76 -7.64
N SER A 275 -14.12 1.12 -8.06
CA SER A 275 -14.10 0.17 -9.19
C SER A 275 -14.73 -1.19 -8.88
N LEU A 276 -15.10 -1.47 -7.62
CA LEU A 276 -15.58 -2.79 -7.18
C LEU A 276 -17.12 -2.92 -7.15
N ASP A 277 -17.86 -1.94 -7.66
CA ASP A 277 -19.33 -1.92 -7.65
C ASP A 277 -19.92 -2.23 -6.27
N LEU A 278 -19.37 -1.59 -5.24
CA LEU A 278 -19.75 -1.83 -3.85
C LEU A 278 -21.15 -1.31 -3.54
N ALA A 279 -21.97 -2.16 -2.92
CA ALA A 279 -23.32 -1.83 -2.50
C ALA A 279 -23.69 -2.56 -1.21
N TYR A 280 -24.58 -1.95 -0.42
CA TYR A 280 -25.16 -2.65 0.70
C TYR A 280 -26.01 -3.85 0.23
N PRO A 281 -26.00 -4.97 0.96
CA PRO A 281 -26.85 -6.12 0.65
C PRO A 281 -28.32 -5.73 0.60
N LYS A 282 -29.04 -6.18 -0.42
CA LYS A 282 -30.49 -6.01 -0.50
C LYS A 282 -31.17 -7.03 0.40
N VAL A 283 -32.09 -6.56 1.22
CA VAL A 283 -32.93 -7.38 2.08
C VAL A 283 -34.06 -7.98 1.26
N ASP A 284 -34.24 -9.30 1.30
CA ASP A 284 -35.34 -9.97 0.61
C ASP A 284 -36.70 -9.76 1.32
N GLU A 285 -37.80 -10.18 0.66
CA GLU A 285 -39.15 -9.99 1.19
C GLU A 285 -39.36 -10.74 2.50
N GLY A 286 -38.74 -11.91 2.66
CA GLY A 286 -38.83 -12.71 3.89
C GLY A 286 -38.22 -11.96 5.07
N LYS A 287 -37.03 -11.41 4.89
CA LYS A 287 -36.33 -10.59 5.88
C LYS A 287 -37.09 -9.29 6.19
N LEU A 288 -37.72 -8.65 5.19
CA LEU A 288 -38.56 -7.47 5.43
C LEU A 288 -39.76 -7.78 6.35
N LYS A 289 -40.42 -8.93 6.17
CA LYS A 289 -41.53 -9.39 7.04
C LYS A 289 -41.03 -9.67 8.48
N GLU A 290 -39.86 -10.33 8.60
CA GLU A 290 -39.22 -10.56 9.90
C GLU A 290 -38.95 -9.25 10.64
N LEU A 291 -38.33 -8.28 9.93
CA LEU A 291 -38.02 -6.95 10.47
C LEU A 291 -39.29 -6.20 10.90
N ALA A 292 -40.35 -6.25 10.12
CA ALA A 292 -41.63 -5.63 10.46
C ALA A 292 -42.25 -6.27 11.73
N THR A 293 -42.13 -7.57 11.88
CA THR A 293 -42.60 -8.30 13.07
C THR A 293 -41.79 -7.92 14.30
N ALA A 294 -40.43 -7.88 14.15
CA ALA A 294 -39.55 -7.46 15.23
C ALA A 294 -39.82 -6.03 15.68
N LYS A 295 -40.02 -5.11 14.71
CA LYS A 295 -40.37 -3.71 15.00
C LYS A 295 -41.68 -3.61 15.84
N LYS A 296 -42.75 -4.34 15.46
CA LYS A 296 -44.00 -4.36 16.23
C LYS A 296 -43.76 -4.83 17.67
N LYS A 297 -42.96 -5.89 17.85
CA LYS A 297 -42.63 -6.42 19.20
C LYS A 297 -41.84 -5.39 20.05
N LEU A 298 -40.95 -4.63 19.45
CA LEU A 298 -40.17 -3.59 20.15
C LEU A 298 -41.02 -2.39 20.54
N LEU A 299 -42.04 -2.04 19.74
CA LEU A 299 -42.95 -0.92 20.00
C LEU A 299 -44.08 -1.27 20.99
N SER A 300 -44.32 -2.57 21.26
CA SER A 300 -45.35 -3.04 22.20
C SER A 300 -44.83 -3.23 23.62
N LYS A 301 -43.59 -2.95 23.88
CA LYS A 301 -42.96 -2.85 25.20
C LYS A 301 -42.78 -1.39 25.63
#